data_3ab7f3108635645df7939d2e5b08364c
#
_entry.id   3ab7f3108635645df7939d2e5b08364c
#
_cell.length_a   1.000
_cell.length_b   1.000
_cell.length_c   1.000
_cell.angle_alpha   90.00
_cell.angle_beta   90.00
_cell.angle_gamma   90.00
#
_symmetry.space_group_name_H-M   'P 1'
#
loop_
_entity.id
_entity.type
_entity.pdbx_description
1 polymer ?
#
loop_
_entity_poly.entity_id
_entity_poly.type
_entity_poly.pdbx_seq_one_letter_code
_entity_poly.pdbx_strand_id
1 'polypeptide(L)'
;MKMPVKILLVDDLSENLLSLEALLRRDDFVLLMARSGDEALELLLHHDVALALIDVQMPGLNGFELAELMRGNERPRRIPIIFVTAGTHSAERRFQGYEAGAVDFIQKPIEPDILRSKTKVFSEIYRQRQMIAEQRDLLEAQAQALQLSDKRKDEFLAVLAHELRNPLAALQGGLSLLLRKPDGPQAEKISGLMQEQMTHLFRLVDDLLDASRITQGKIELRIAAFDLRDAVLSAVEMVRPVIEAQDHSLTLRLADHRTELVGDQVRITQCIANLLTNSAKYTPQGGRIEVRVEEGPGTFQVTVADNGLGLTPEASAAIFRMFEQIEDHLQHSHGGLGIGLALVKQLIELHGGSISVTSEGPNRGSAFTLEMPKVALRSASPVHS
;
A
#
# COMPACT_ATOMS: atom_id res chain seq x y z
N MET A 1 15.94 -19.23 5.18
CA MET A 1 16.88 -19.54 6.29
C MET A 1 16.05 -19.91 7.50
N LYS A 2 16.35 -21.02 8.19
CA LYS A 2 15.65 -21.33 9.46
C LYS A 2 16.06 -20.29 10.51
N MET A 3 15.11 -19.65 11.18
CA MET A 3 15.41 -18.75 12.30
C MET A 3 16.17 -19.50 13.40
N PRO A 4 17.28 -18.97 13.93
CA PRO A 4 18.03 -19.60 15.00
C PRO A 4 17.16 -19.63 16.27
N VAL A 5 17.12 -20.79 16.94
CA VAL A 5 16.37 -21.00 18.18
C VAL A 5 17.30 -20.76 19.35
N LYS A 6 16.92 -19.85 20.26
CA LYS A 6 17.69 -19.56 21.47
C LYS A 6 17.28 -20.52 22.59
N ILE A 7 18.27 -21.16 23.21
CA ILE A 7 18.11 -22.08 24.36
C ILE A 7 18.94 -21.52 25.50
N LEU A 8 18.33 -21.35 26.65
CA LEU A 8 19.01 -20.91 27.88
C LEU A 8 19.52 -22.14 28.65
N LEU A 9 20.80 -22.13 28.99
CA LEU A 9 21.47 -23.13 29.82
C LEU A 9 21.87 -22.45 31.13
N VAL A 10 21.44 -23.00 32.26
CA VAL A 10 21.74 -22.45 33.62
C VAL A 10 22.35 -23.52 34.47
N ASP A 11 23.59 -23.36 34.90
CA ASP A 11 24.31 -24.27 35.80
C ASP A 11 25.49 -23.49 36.39
N ASP A 12 25.74 -23.57 37.72
CA ASP A 12 26.82 -22.84 38.40
C ASP A 12 28.22 -23.34 38.01
N LEU A 13 28.31 -24.58 37.52
CA LEU A 13 29.56 -25.21 37.11
C LEU A 13 29.80 -25.01 35.59
N SER A 14 30.86 -24.28 35.26
CA SER A 14 31.23 -24.01 33.83
C SER A 14 31.46 -25.32 33.05
N GLU A 15 31.91 -26.39 33.68
CA GLU A 15 32.14 -27.71 33.06
C GLU A 15 30.82 -28.33 32.57
N ASN A 16 29.74 -28.17 33.35
CA ASN A 16 28.40 -28.64 32.99
C ASN A 16 27.84 -27.86 31.82
N LEU A 17 27.99 -26.51 31.81
CA LEU A 17 27.59 -25.66 30.71
C LEU A 17 28.29 -26.01 29.41
N LEU A 18 29.63 -26.23 29.46
CA LEU A 18 30.39 -26.66 28.30
C LEU A 18 29.96 -28.04 27.79
N SER A 19 29.64 -28.96 28.70
CA SER A 19 29.14 -30.29 28.35
C SER A 19 27.78 -30.20 27.65
N LEU A 20 26.85 -29.39 28.18
CA LEU A 20 25.54 -29.15 27.59
C LEU A 20 25.69 -28.46 26.21
N GLU A 21 26.58 -27.47 26.12
CA GLU A 21 26.89 -26.80 24.84
C GLU A 21 27.36 -27.82 23.81
N ALA A 22 28.34 -28.65 24.13
CA ALA A 22 28.87 -29.64 23.21
C ALA A 22 27.82 -30.65 22.74
N LEU A 23 26.88 -31.06 23.62
CA LEU A 23 25.80 -31.96 23.27
C LEU A 23 24.70 -31.33 22.39
N LEU A 24 24.48 -30.02 22.53
CA LEU A 24 23.41 -29.28 21.85
C LEU A 24 23.90 -28.44 20.66
N ARG A 25 25.21 -28.39 20.44
CA ARG A 25 25.80 -27.54 19.35
C ARG A 25 25.26 -27.93 18.00
N ARG A 26 24.55 -26.99 17.37
CA ARG A 26 23.96 -27.10 16.02
C ARG A 26 23.90 -25.73 15.39
N ASP A 27 23.90 -25.66 14.07
CA ASP A 27 23.88 -24.41 13.31
C ASP A 27 22.58 -23.62 13.47
N ASP A 28 21.49 -24.29 13.88
CA ASP A 28 20.17 -23.71 14.07
C ASP A 28 19.85 -23.34 15.55
N PHE A 29 20.83 -23.51 16.47
CA PHE A 29 20.70 -23.15 17.88
C PHE A 29 21.66 -22.03 18.27
N VAL A 30 21.16 -21.11 19.10
CA VAL A 30 21.96 -20.12 19.81
C VAL A 30 21.84 -20.46 21.30
N LEU A 31 22.94 -20.88 21.89
CA LEU A 31 22.98 -21.28 23.29
C LEU A 31 23.37 -20.08 24.15
N LEU A 32 22.49 -19.70 25.08
CA LEU A 32 22.72 -18.64 26.04
C LEU A 32 23.10 -19.33 27.35
N MET A 33 24.27 -19.02 27.90
CA MET A 33 24.80 -19.65 29.12
C MET A 33 24.71 -18.66 30.29
N ALA A 34 24.19 -19.12 31.44
CA ALA A 34 24.12 -18.36 32.65
C ALA A 34 24.71 -19.23 33.81
N ARG A 35 25.55 -18.63 34.61
CA ARG A 35 26.19 -19.29 35.77
C ARG A 35 25.48 -19.08 37.10
N SER A 36 24.36 -18.34 37.06
CA SER A 36 23.50 -18.09 38.20
C SER A 36 22.06 -17.82 37.78
N GLY A 37 21.12 -17.89 38.73
CA GLY A 37 19.74 -17.49 38.48
C GLY A 37 19.60 -16.02 38.09
N ASP A 38 20.40 -15.12 38.68
CA ASP A 38 20.37 -13.68 38.37
C ASP A 38 20.84 -13.40 36.95
N GLU A 39 21.93 -14.04 36.50
CA GLU A 39 22.41 -13.93 35.12
C GLU A 39 21.39 -14.50 34.13
N ALA A 40 20.72 -15.58 34.48
CA ALA A 40 19.64 -16.15 33.68
C ALA A 40 18.45 -15.18 33.53
N LEU A 41 18.06 -14.50 34.59
CA LEU A 41 16.99 -13.48 34.52
C LEU A 41 17.39 -12.28 33.65
N GLU A 42 18.64 -11.82 33.74
CA GLU A 42 19.16 -10.74 32.90
C GLU A 42 19.12 -11.10 31.40
N LEU A 43 19.56 -12.32 31.06
CA LEU A 43 19.48 -12.81 29.67
C LEU A 43 18.04 -12.90 29.17
N LEU A 44 17.09 -13.26 30.01
CA LEU A 44 15.66 -13.37 29.71
C LEU A 44 15.00 -11.99 29.45
N LEU A 45 15.56 -10.89 29.98
CA LEU A 45 15.09 -9.54 29.68
C LEU A 45 15.37 -9.15 28.23
N HIS A 46 16.50 -9.61 27.68
CA HIS A 46 16.99 -9.18 26.37
C HIS A 46 16.76 -10.19 25.25
N HIS A 47 16.42 -11.44 25.59
CA HIS A 47 16.31 -12.52 24.62
C HIS A 47 14.98 -13.26 24.71
N ASP A 48 14.39 -13.54 23.56
CA ASP A 48 13.27 -14.48 23.45
C ASP A 48 13.85 -15.90 23.34
N VAL A 49 13.49 -16.78 24.31
CA VAL A 49 14.08 -18.09 24.53
C VAL A 49 13.03 -19.17 24.30
N ALA A 50 13.38 -20.18 23.52
CA ALA A 50 12.48 -21.30 23.19
C ALA A 50 12.39 -22.36 24.28
N LEU A 51 13.46 -22.52 25.07
CA LEU A 51 13.59 -23.53 26.10
C LEU A 51 14.65 -23.10 27.13
N ALA A 52 14.41 -23.32 28.41
CA ALA A 52 15.40 -23.19 29.49
C ALA A 52 15.74 -24.56 30.06
N LEU A 53 17.04 -24.90 30.12
CA LEU A 53 17.60 -26.04 30.83
C LEU A 53 18.24 -25.49 32.09
N ILE A 54 17.70 -25.85 33.26
CA ILE A 54 18.08 -25.24 34.54
C ILE A 54 18.55 -26.31 35.49
N ASP A 55 19.76 -26.18 36.00
CA ASP A 55 20.20 -27.00 37.12
C ASP A 55 19.40 -26.68 38.40
N VAL A 56 19.02 -27.71 39.12
CA VAL A 56 18.24 -27.53 40.35
C VAL A 56 19.10 -27.02 41.50
N GLN A 57 20.35 -27.51 41.59
CA GLN A 57 21.23 -27.26 42.74
C GLN A 57 22.27 -26.19 42.39
N MET A 58 21.91 -24.93 42.59
CA MET A 58 22.81 -23.80 42.42
C MET A 58 22.91 -22.98 43.70
N PRO A 59 24.08 -22.36 43.99
CA PRO A 59 24.21 -21.46 45.13
C PRO A 59 23.44 -20.15 44.88
N GLY A 60 22.92 -19.56 45.97
CA GLY A 60 22.07 -18.37 45.88
C GLY A 60 20.67 -18.72 45.43
N LEU A 61 20.27 -18.20 44.24
CA LEU A 61 18.96 -18.50 43.65
C LEU A 61 18.98 -19.90 43.01
N ASN A 62 18.30 -20.85 43.65
CA ASN A 62 18.22 -22.23 43.14
C ASN A 62 17.30 -22.34 41.93
N GLY A 63 17.36 -23.50 41.21
CA GLY A 63 16.60 -23.68 39.98
C GLY A 63 15.08 -23.58 40.13
N PHE A 64 14.52 -24.02 41.25
CA PHE A 64 13.07 -23.92 41.51
C PHE A 64 12.65 -22.48 41.77
N GLU A 65 13.39 -21.72 42.55
CA GLU A 65 13.15 -20.30 42.80
C GLU A 65 13.26 -19.48 41.52
N LEU A 66 14.25 -19.79 40.66
CA LEU A 66 14.37 -19.18 39.34
C LEU A 66 13.13 -19.46 38.47
N ALA A 67 12.64 -20.69 38.46
CA ALA A 67 11.44 -21.05 37.72
C ALA A 67 10.18 -20.32 38.23
N GLU A 68 10.02 -20.16 39.54
CA GLU A 68 8.93 -19.39 40.13
C GLU A 68 9.00 -17.93 39.73
N LEU A 69 10.18 -17.30 39.73
CA LEU A 69 10.38 -15.92 39.22
C LEU A 69 10.08 -15.79 37.75
N MET A 70 10.47 -16.78 36.94
CA MET A 70 10.11 -16.81 35.52
C MET A 70 8.59 -16.89 35.31
N ARG A 71 7.87 -17.64 36.14
CA ARG A 71 6.39 -17.75 36.06
C ARG A 71 5.68 -16.49 36.53
N GLY A 72 6.29 -15.71 37.42
CA GLY A 72 5.77 -14.41 37.90
C GLY A 72 5.88 -13.29 36.90
N ASN A 73 6.70 -13.42 35.86
CA ASN A 73 6.94 -12.39 34.88
C ASN A 73 6.29 -12.71 33.49
N GLU A 74 5.69 -11.73 32.87
CA GLU A 74 4.85 -11.93 31.68
C GLU A 74 5.61 -12.56 30.48
N ARG A 75 6.84 -12.12 30.20
CA ARG A 75 7.66 -12.65 29.11
C ARG A 75 8.18 -14.06 29.36
N PRO A 76 8.93 -14.35 30.42
CA PRO A 76 9.48 -15.69 30.64
C PRO A 76 8.44 -16.71 31.08
N ARG A 77 7.23 -16.31 31.52
CA ARG A 77 6.15 -17.20 31.96
C ARG A 77 5.84 -18.35 31.02
N ARG A 78 6.00 -18.14 29.73
CA ARG A 78 5.63 -19.12 28.68
C ARG A 78 6.78 -20.00 28.20
N ILE A 79 8.00 -19.75 28.71
CA ILE A 79 9.18 -20.52 28.32
C ILE A 79 9.11 -21.91 28.99
N PRO A 80 9.17 -23.01 28.20
CA PRO A 80 9.28 -24.34 28.77
C PRO A 80 10.56 -24.48 29.60
N ILE A 81 10.47 -25.09 30.76
CA ILE A 81 11.60 -25.33 31.66
C ILE A 81 11.81 -26.82 31.77
N ILE A 82 13.03 -27.29 31.56
CA ILE A 82 13.48 -28.63 31.84
C ILE A 82 14.52 -28.54 32.95
N PHE A 83 14.24 -29.15 34.07
CA PHE A 83 15.23 -29.25 35.16
C PHE A 83 16.28 -30.33 34.86
N VAL A 84 17.53 -29.99 35.10
CA VAL A 84 18.66 -30.92 35.10
C VAL A 84 19.04 -31.20 36.55
N THR A 85 19.16 -32.45 36.96
CA THR A 85 19.26 -32.77 38.39
C THR A 85 20.12 -34.00 38.67
N ALA A 86 20.88 -33.98 39.77
CA ALA A 86 21.66 -35.08 40.24
C ALA A 86 20.83 -35.94 41.23
N GLY A 87 20.70 -37.25 40.97
CA GLY A 87 20.20 -38.26 41.92
C GLY A 87 18.76 -38.75 41.73
N THR A 88 18.47 -39.89 42.41
CA THR A 88 17.15 -40.53 42.46
C THR A 88 16.16 -39.68 43.25
N HIS A 89 15.15 -39.19 42.54
CA HIS A 89 14.18 -38.29 43.16
C HIS A 89 13.20 -39.00 44.05
N SER A 90 13.02 -38.46 45.27
CA SER A 90 11.78 -38.66 45.98
C SER A 90 10.62 -38.07 45.14
N ALA A 91 9.45 -38.71 45.16
CA ALA A 91 8.24 -38.23 44.46
C ALA A 91 7.92 -36.77 44.80
N GLU A 92 8.30 -36.31 45.99
CA GLU A 92 8.13 -34.95 46.51
C GLU A 92 8.88 -33.87 45.70
N ARG A 93 10.14 -34.10 45.31
CA ARG A 93 10.93 -33.13 44.50
C ARG A 93 10.45 -33.03 43.08
N ARG A 94 9.98 -34.11 42.49
CA ARG A 94 9.31 -34.06 41.17
C ARG A 94 8.04 -33.24 41.23
N PHE A 95 7.26 -33.41 42.27
CA PHE A 95 6.03 -32.67 42.50
C PHE A 95 6.30 -31.17 42.64
N GLN A 96 7.29 -30.77 43.46
CA GLN A 96 7.71 -29.37 43.56
C GLN A 96 8.15 -28.77 42.24
N GLY A 97 8.88 -29.50 41.42
CA GLY A 97 9.29 -28.99 40.10
C GLY A 97 8.13 -28.78 39.11
N TYR A 98 7.13 -29.66 39.14
CA TYR A 98 5.92 -29.44 38.32
C TYR A 98 5.08 -28.27 38.87
N GLU A 99 4.99 -28.09 40.19
CA GLU A 99 4.35 -26.91 40.80
C GLU A 99 5.08 -25.62 40.45
N ALA A 100 6.42 -25.62 40.41
CA ALA A 100 7.24 -24.50 39.94
C ALA A 100 7.12 -24.25 38.40
N GLY A 101 6.36 -25.10 37.70
CA GLY A 101 6.03 -24.92 36.27
C GLY A 101 7.00 -25.58 35.30
N ALA A 102 7.83 -26.54 35.73
CA ALA A 102 8.62 -27.35 34.82
C ALA A 102 7.72 -28.20 33.92
N VAL A 103 8.15 -28.37 32.67
CA VAL A 103 7.50 -29.29 31.75
C VAL A 103 8.14 -30.65 31.72
N ASP A 104 9.40 -30.76 32.21
CA ASP A 104 10.13 -32.04 32.22
C ASP A 104 11.39 -32.01 33.11
N PHE A 105 12.05 -33.18 33.23
CA PHE A 105 13.29 -33.39 33.97
C PHE A 105 14.30 -34.20 33.15
N ILE A 106 15.58 -33.92 33.34
CA ILE A 106 16.72 -34.72 32.85
C ILE A 106 17.63 -35.08 34.04
N GLN A 107 17.94 -36.35 34.17
CA GLN A 107 18.82 -36.83 35.26
C GLN A 107 20.29 -36.82 34.83
N LYS A 108 21.18 -36.38 35.75
CA LYS A 108 22.63 -36.54 35.58
C LYS A 108 23.03 -37.99 36.00
N PRO A 109 23.85 -38.72 35.20
CA PRO A 109 24.52 -38.27 34.00
C PRO A 109 23.56 -38.12 32.83
N ILE A 110 23.74 -37.03 32.05
CA ILE A 110 22.87 -36.67 30.94
C ILE A 110 23.04 -37.63 29.77
N GLU A 111 21.97 -38.32 29.40
CA GLU A 111 21.94 -39.11 28.17
C GLU A 111 21.79 -38.21 26.93
N PRO A 112 22.78 -38.21 25.99
CA PRO A 112 22.77 -37.30 24.86
C PRO A 112 21.51 -37.38 23.97
N ASP A 113 21.00 -38.59 23.77
CA ASP A 113 19.84 -38.81 22.89
C ASP A 113 18.53 -38.31 23.52
N ILE A 114 18.39 -38.45 24.85
CA ILE A 114 17.24 -37.93 25.60
C ILE A 114 17.25 -36.37 25.53
N LEU A 115 18.39 -35.75 25.82
CA LEU A 115 18.54 -34.31 25.79
C LEU A 115 18.23 -33.75 24.37
N ARG A 116 18.80 -34.35 23.33
CA ARG A 116 18.58 -33.97 21.96
C ARG A 116 17.13 -34.14 21.51
N SER A 117 16.49 -35.25 21.92
CA SER A 117 15.09 -35.48 21.57
C SER A 117 14.16 -34.45 22.22
N LYS A 118 14.34 -34.16 23.52
CA LYS A 118 13.53 -33.17 24.25
C LYS A 118 13.73 -31.76 23.69
N THR A 119 14.97 -31.32 23.48
CA THR A 119 15.29 -30.01 22.88
C THR A 119 14.73 -29.86 21.48
N LYS A 120 14.76 -30.91 20.67
CA LYS A 120 14.17 -30.90 19.32
C LYS A 120 12.67 -30.60 19.36
N VAL A 121 11.92 -31.30 20.23
CA VAL A 121 10.46 -31.12 20.33
C VAL A 121 10.11 -29.70 20.73
N PHE A 122 10.74 -29.12 21.74
CA PHE A 122 10.47 -27.75 22.18
C PHE A 122 10.89 -26.71 21.15
N SER A 123 11.99 -26.96 20.43
CA SER A 123 12.42 -26.09 19.34
C SER A 123 11.42 -26.10 18.16
N GLU A 124 10.84 -27.26 17.85
CA GLU A 124 9.79 -27.35 16.82
C GLU A 124 8.51 -26.63 17.24
N ILE A 125 8.08 -26.81 18.50
CA ILE A 125 6.91 -26.11 19.06
C ILE A 125 7.12 -24.59 19.01
N TYR A 126 8.32 -24.12 19.39
CA TYR A 126 8.66 -22.70 19.35
C TYR A 126 8.57 -22.15 17.92
N ARG A 127 9.19 -22.84 16.95
CA ARG A 127 9.13 -22.43 15.53
C ARG A 127 7.70 -22.40 14.99
N GLN A 128 6.89 -23.39 15.34
CA GLN A 128 5.48 -23.41 14.95
C GLN A 128 4.71 -22.21 15.53
N ARG A 129 4.93 -21.88 16.79
CA ARG A 129 4.30 -20.70 17.43
C ARG A 129 4.72 -19.40 16.75
N GLN A 130 5.99 -19.24 16.44
CA GLN A 130 6.48 -18.04 15.73
C GLN A 130 5.86 -17.95 14.34
N MET A 131 5.84 -19.03 13.59
CA MET A 131 5.23 -19.06 12.24
C MET A 131 3.73 -18.72 12.29
N ILE A 132 3.00 -19.25 13.27
CA ILE A 132 1.56 -18.93 13.46
C ILE A 132 1.38 -17.44 13.80
N ALA A 133 2.25 -16.86 14.64
CA ALA A 133 2.20 -15.45 14.98
C ALA A 133 2.45 -14.57 13.76
N GLU A 134 3.49 -14.87 12.97
CA GLU A 134 3.79 -14.14 11.73
C GLU A 134 2.65 -14.24 10.70
N GLN A 135 2.07 -15.44 10.53
CA GLN A 135 0.93 -15.65 9.64
C GLN A 135 -0.31 -14.86 10.10
N ARG A 136 -0.59 -14.86 11.42
CA ARG A 136 -1.69 -14.08 11.98
C ARG A 136 -1.51 -12.60 11.68
N ASP A 137 -0.33 -12.04 11.96
CA ASP A 137 -0.05 -10.62 11.78
C ASP A 137 -0.16 -10.23 10.28
N LEU A 138 0.30 -11.11 9.38
CA LEU A 138 0.13 -10.93 7.94
C LEU A 138 -1.34 -10.95 7.52
N LEU A 139 -2.12 -11.90 8.04
CA LEU A 139 -3.55 -12.02 7.73
C LEU A 139 -4.34 -10.81 8.27
N GLU A 140 -4.02 -10.32 9.45
CA GLU A 140 -4.62 -9.12 10.02
C GLU A 140 -4.33 -7.90 9.15
N ALA A 141 -3.09 -7.73 8.68
CA ALA A 141 -2.73 -6.64 7.76
C ALA A 141 -3.46 -6.73 6.41
N GLN A 142 -3.58 -7.95 5.86
CA GLN A 142 -4.34 -8.18 4.61
C GLN A 142 -5.83 -7.91 4.80
N ALA A 143 -6.42 -8.34 5.91
CA ALA A 143 -7.83 -8.09 6.23
C ALA A 143 -8.13 -6.58 6.34
N GLN A 144 -7.27 -5.82 7.02
CA GLN A 144 -7.40 -4.37 7.12
C GLN A 144 -7.29 -3.68 5.76
N ALA A 145 -6.33 -4.09 4.91
CA ALA A 145 -6.18 -3.55 3.57
C ALA A 145 -7.41 -3.83 2.69
N LEU A 146 -7.98 -5.05 2.79
CA LEU A 146 -9.18 -5.44 2.07
C LEU A 146 -10.41 -4.63 2.53
N GLN A 147 -10.60 -4.47 3.84
CA GLN A 147 -11.70 -3.66 4.39
C GLN A 147 -11.63 -2.20 3.93
N LEU A 148 -10.43 -1.62 3.91
CA LEU A 148 -10.24 -0.26 3.42
C LEU A 148 -10.57 -0.14 1.93
N SER A 149 -10.17 -1.14 1.13
CA SER A 149 -10.48 -1.19 -0.31
C SER A 149 -12.00 -1.32 -0.55
N ASP A 150 -12.68 -2.16 0.23
CA ASP A 150 -14.13 -2.39 0.09
C ASP A 150 -14.91 -1.13 0.49
N LYS A 151 -14.53 -0.47 1.59
CA LYS A 151 -15.11 0.82 1.99
C LYS A 151 -14.98 1.89 0.90
N ARG A 152 -13.81 2.02 0.28
CA ARG A 152 -13.60 2.96 -0.84
C ARG A 152 -14.48 2.65 -2.04
N LYS A 153 -14.66 1.35 -2.34
CA LYS A 153 -15.56 0.92 -3.40
C LYS A 153 -17.02 1.31 -3.12
N ASP A 154 -17.49 1.16 -1.88
CA ASP A 154 -18.85 1.54 -1.49
C ASP A 154 -19.04 3.06 -1.54
N GLU A 155 -18.08 3.84 -1.03
CA GLU A 155 -18.06 5.30 -1.15
C GLU A 155 -18.11 5.75 -2.62
N PHE A 156 -17.30 5.12 -3.49
CA PHE A 156 -17.33 5.37 -4.93
C PHE A 156 -18.72 5.09 -5.53
N LEU A 157 -19.35 3.95 -5.21
CA LEU A 157 -20.68 3.62 -5.73
C LEU A 157 -21.74 4.64 -5.28
N ALA A 158 -21.62 5.15 -4.07
CA ALA A 158 -22.51 6.21 -3.58
C ALA A 158 -22.31 7.54 -4.35
N VAL A 159 -21.06 7.95 -4.55
CA VAL A 159 -20.71 9.14 -5.35
C VAL A 159 -21.17 8.96 -6.80
N LEU A 160 -20.89 7.81 -7.41
CA LEU A 160 -21.32 7.50 -8.78
C LEU A 160 -22.83 7.61 -8.94
N ALA A 161 -23.60 7.03 -8.01
CA ALA A 161 -25.07 7.11 -8.03
C ALA A 161 -25.55 8.56 -7.96
N HIS A 162 -24.88 9.40 -7.18
CA HIS A 162 -25.20 10.83 -7.06
C HIS A 162 -24.85 11.59 -8.35
N GLU A 163 -23.64 11.38 -8.89
CA GLU A 163 -23.14 12.02 -10.11
C GLU A 163 -23.94 11.62 -11.37
N LEU A 164 -24.50 10.41 -11.43
CA LEU A 164 -25.41 10.00 -12.49
C LEU A 164 -26.82 10.56 -12.30
N ARG A 165 -27.31 10.65 -11.06
CA ARG A 165 -28.67 11.14 -10.76
C ARG A 165 -28.83 12.61 -11.13
N ASN A 166 -27.81 13.44 -10.91
CA ASN A 166 -27.85 14.87 -11.16
C ASN A 166 -28.11 15.22 -12.64
N PRO A 167 -27.33 14.79 -13.63
CA PRO A 167 -27.60 15.06 -15.03
C PRO A 167 -28.92 14.44 -15.50
N LEU A 168 -29.30 13.25 -15.00
CA LEU A 168 -30.59 12.64 -15.34
C LEU A 168 -31.77 13.49 -14.83
N ALA A 169 -31.70 14.02 -13.63
CA ALA A 169 -32.73 14.92 -13.10
C ALA A 169 -32.82 16.23 -13.90
N ALA A 170 -31.67 16.80 -14.30
CA ALA A 170 -31.63 17.98 -15.15
C ALA A 170 -32.23 17.72 -16.55
N LEU A 171 -31.90 16.57 -17.16
CA LEU A 171 -32.50 16.15 -18.43
C LEU A 171 -34.03 15.97 -18.33
N GLN A 172 -34.49 15.31 -17.26
CA GLN A 172 -35.91 15.12 -17.00
C GLN A 172 -36.64 16.46 -16.80
N GLY A 173 -36.05 17.37 -16.03
CA GLY A 173 -36.57 18.74 -15.84
C GLY A 173 -36.61 19.52 -17.16
N GLY A 174 -35.56 19.52 -17.92
CA GLY A 174 -35.46 20.14 -19.25
C GLY A 174 -36.54 19.64 -20.22
N LEU A 175 -36.68 18.29 -20.29
CA LEU A 175 -37.73 17.68 -21.13
C LEU A 175 -39.13 18.09 -20.66
N SER A 176 -39.40 18.13 -19.37
CA SER A 176 -40.68 18.58 -18.83
C SER A 176 -41.01 20.04 -19.16
N LEU A 177 -39.99 20.91 -19.23
CA LEU A 177 -40.13 22.30 -19.64
C LEU A 177 -40.36 22.40 -21.14
N LEU A 178 -39.65 21.65 -22.01
CA LEU A 178 -39.88 21.64 -23.44
C LEU A 178 -41.29 21.16 -23.84
N LEU A 179 -41.84 20.20 -23.11
CA LEU A 179 -43.20 19.72 -23.31
C LEU A 179 -44.29 20.78 -23.05
N ARG A 180 -43.96 21.85 -22.30
CA ARG A 180 -44.85 23.01 -22.08
C ARG A 180 -44.83 24.02 -23.24
N LYS A 181 -44.09 23.70 -24.31
CA LYS A 181 -43.96 24.54 -25.54
C LYS A 181 -43.49 25.98 -25.24
N PRO A 182 -42.29 26.16 -24.67
CA PRO A 182 -41.73 27.48 -24.44
C PRO A 182 -41.48 28.19 -25.78
N ASP A 183 -41.30 29.51 -25.74
CA ASP A 183 -40.90 30.30 -26.91
C ASP A 183 -39.50 29.86 -27.46
N GLY A 184 -39.19 30.22 -28.72
CA GLY A 184 -38.00 29.78 -29.38
C GLY A 184 -36.70 29.98 -28.58
N PRO A 185 -36.39 31.17 -28.05
CA PRO A 185 -35.18 31.43 -27.29
C PRO A 185 -35.06 30.61 -26.00
N GLN A 186 -36.21 30.36 -25.29
CA GLN A 186 -36.22 29.51 -24.12
C GLN A 186 -36.02 28.04 -24.48
N ALA A 187 -36.63 27.57 -25.56
CA ALA A 187 -36.45 26.19 -26.02
C ALA A 187 -35.02 25.92 -26.43
N GLU A 188 -34.35 26.84 -27.12
CA GLU A 188 -32.94 26.72 -27.48
C GLU A 188 -32.04 26.65 -26.23
N LYS A 189 -32.25 27.51 -25.24
CA LYS A 189 -31.50 27.51 -24.00
C LYS A 189 -31.66 26.18 -23.22
N ILE A 190 -32.91 25.67 -23.12
CA ILE A 190 -33.19 24.40 -22.44
C ILE A 190 -32.50 23.24 -23.21
N SER A 191 -32.62 23.23 -24.54
CA SER A 191 -31.97 22.21 -25.38
C SER A 191 -30.44 22.22 -25.24
N GLY A 192 -29.83 23.41 -25.21
CA GLY A 192 -28.40 23.57 -24.98
C GLY A 192 -27.95 22.98 -23.62
N LEU A 193 -28.67 23.34 -22.54
CA LEU A 193 -28.40 22.78 -21.22
C LEU A 193 -28.56 21.25 -21.19
N MET A 194 -29.57 20.72 -21.85
CA MET A 194 -29.76 19.25 -21.93
C MET A 194 -28.62 18.59 -22.70
N GLN A 195 -28.14 19.21 -23.77
CA GLN A 195 -27.04 18.69 -24.56
C GLN A 195 -25.73 18.66 -23.77
N GLU A 196 -25.46 19.70 -22.97
CA GLU A 196 -24.33 19.73 -22.04
C GLU A 196 -24.41 18.59 -21.01
N GLN A 197 -25.59 18.39 -20.41
CA GLN A 197 -25.80 17.32 -19.43
C GLN A 197 -25.66 15.92 -20.06
N MET A 198 -26.14 15.75 -21.30
CA MET A 198 -25.95 14.50 -22.04
C MET A 198 -24.48 14.20 -22.31
N THR A 199 -23.73 15.20 -22.76
CA THR A 199 -22.29 15.09 -23.00
C THR A 199 -21.52 14.75 -21.73
N HIS A 200 -21.91 15.36 -20.60
CA HIS A 200 -21.36 15.06 -19.29
C HIS A 200 -21.64 13.61 -18.88
N LEU A 201 -22.86 13.12 -19.08
CA LEU A 201 -23.25 11.75 -18.76
C LEU A 201 -22.47 10.72 -19.59
N PHE A 202 -22.31 10.94 -20.90
CA PHE A 202 -21.51 10.06 -21.75
C PHE A 202 -20.06 9.99 -21.28
N ARG A 203 -19.45 11.12 -20.92
CA ARG A 203 -18.08 11.14 -20.38
C ARG A 203 -17.97 10.33 -19.08
N LEU A 204 -18.94 10.45 -18.15
CA LEU A 204 -18.95 9.67 -16.92
C LEU A 204 -19.03 8.16 -17.18
N VAL A 205 -19.85 7.76 -18.16
CA VAL A 205 -19.98 6.34 -18.54
C VAL A 205 -18.71 5.83 -19.19
N ASP A 206 -18.09 6.60 -20.08
CA ASP A 206 -16.84 6.24 -20.74
C ASP A 206 -15.69 6.10 -19.73
N ASP A 207 -15.55 7.05 -18.79
CA ASP A 207 -14.57 7.00 -17.72
C ASP A 207 -14.76 5.75 -16.83
N LEU A 208 -16.01 5.36 -16.54
CA LEU A 208 -16.33 4.15 -15.79
C LEU A 208 -15.97 2.87 -16.56
N LEU A 209 -16.28 2.81 -17.85
CA LEU A 209 -15.94 1.66 -18.70
C LEU A 209 -14.42 1.53 -18.84
N ASP A 210 -13.70 2.64 -19.02
CA ASP A 210 -12.25 2.63 -19.07
C ASP A 210 -11.64 2.17 -17.75
N ALA A 211 -12.12 2.67 -16.60
CA ALA A 211 -11.70 2.22 -15.27
C ALA A 211 -11.93 0.71 -15.08
N SER A 212 -13.09 0.19 -15.52
CA SER A 212 -13.40 -1.23 -15.46
C SER A 212 -12.47 -2.08 -16.33
N ARG A 213 -12.21 -1.64 -17.58
CA ARG A 213 -11.28 -2.34 -18.51
C ARG A 213 -9.86 -2.35 -17.98
N ILE A 214 -9.43 -1.26 -17.35
CA ILE A 214 -8.13 -1.12 -16.70
C ILE A 214 -7.99 -2.13 -15.56
N THR A 215 -8.95 -2.15 -14.63
CA THR A 215 -8.92 -3.05 -13.47
C THR A 215 -8.87 -4.52 -13.88
N GLN A 216 -9.43 -4.85 -15.06
CA GLN A 216 -9.41 -6.20 -15.64
C GLN A 216 -8.18 -6.48 -16.52
N GLY A 217 -7.25 -5.50 -16.71
CA GLY A 217 -6.10 -5.66 -17.59
C GLY A 217 -6.47 -5.83 -19.08
N LYS A 218 -7.64 -5.35 -19.50
CA LYS A 218 -8.21 -5.57 -20.85
C LYS A 218 -8.09 -4.36 -21.79
N ILE A 219 -7.28 -3.37 -21.46
CA ILE A 219 -7.05 -2.25 -22.38
C ILE A 219 -6.03 -2.67 -23.44
N GLU A 220 -6.46 -2.64 -24.68
CA GLU A 220 -5.61 -2.78 -25.85
C GLU A 220 -5.31 -1.38 -26.42
N LEU A 221 -4.02 -1.03 -26.53
CA LEU A 221 -3.57 0.22 -27.12
C LEU A 221 -3.44 0.09 -28.64
N ARG A 222 -3.90 1.09 -29.38
CA ARG A 222 -3.70 1.22 -30.82
C ARG A 222 -2.40 1.97 -31.08
N ILE A 223 -1.29 1.24 -31.06
CA ILE A 223 0.05 1.82 -31.19
C ILE A 223 0.33 2.23 -32.63
N ALA A 224 0.59 3.51 -32.86
CA ALA A 224 1.01 4.09 -34.13
C ALA A 224 2.01 5.24 -33.87
N ALA A 225 2.79 5.61 -34.89
CA ALA A 225 3.60 6.82 -34.86
C ALA A 225 2.73 8.05 -35.14
N PHE A 226 2.84 9.09 -34.31
CA PHE A 226 2.11 10.36 -34.49
C PHE A 226 2.94 11.54 -33.97
N ASP A 227 2.54 12.76 -34.29
CA ASP A 227 3.15 13.97 -33.74
C ASP A 227 2.49 14.29 -32.39
N LEU A 228 3.26 14.31 -31.29
CA LEU A 228 2.77 14.62 -29.93
C LEU A 228 2.14 16.04 -29.88
N ARG A 229 2.59 16.96 -30.73
CA ARG A 229 1.99 18.32 -30.86
C ARG A 229 0.53 18.23 -31.28
N ASP A 230 0.19 17.34 -32.22
CA ASP A 230 -1.20 17.16 -32.68
C ASP A 230 -2.09 16.65 -31.56
N ALA A 231 -1.59 15.74 -30.71
CA ALA A 231 -2.31 15.28 -29.54
C ALA A 231 -2.53 16.40 -28.51
N VAL A 232 -1.51 17.23 -28.23
CA VAL A 232 -1.63 18.40 -27.36
C VAL A 232 -2.62 19.42 -27.90
N LEU A 233 -2.52 19.78 -29.17
CA LEU A 233 -3.44 20.74 -29.78
C LEU A 233 -4.88 20.22 -29.77
N SER A 234 -5.08 18.95 -30.11
CA SER A 234 -6.41 18.32 -30.03
C SER A 234 -6.99 18.36 -28.59
N ALA A 235 -6.17 18.07 -27.57
CA ALA A 235 -6.59 18.17 -26.18
C ALA A 235 -6.97 19.59 -25.76
N VAL A 236 -6.19 20.57 -26.20
CA VAL A 236 -6.47 22.00 -25.96
C VAL A 236 -7.80 22.43 -26.62
N GLU A 237 -8.05 22.04 -27.85
CA GLU A 237 -9.32 22.35 -28.52
C GLU A 237 -10.52 21.71 -27.80
N MET A 238 -10.39 20.49 -27.27
CA MET A 238 -11.45 19.84 -26.50
C MET A 238 -11.79 20.59 -25.20
N VAL A 239 -10.81 21.23 -24.57
CA VAL A 239 -10.98 21.88 -23.26
C VAL A 239 -11.13 23.40 -23.36
N ARG A 240 -10.87 23.98 -24.56
CA ARG A 240 -10.97 25.43 -24.83
C ARG A 240 -12.25 26.07 -24.29
N PRO A 241 -13.47 25.52 -24.54
CA PRO A 241 -14.71 26.15 -24.05
C PRO A 241 -14.73 26.28 -22.51
N VAL A 242 -14.14 25.33 -21.79
CA VAL A 242 -14.07 25.36 -20.31
C VAL A 242 -13.08 26.42 -19.83
N ILE A 243 -11.92 26.53 -20.51
CA ILE A 243 -10.88 27.51 -20.22
C ILE A 243 -11.41 28.93 -20.43
N GLU A 244 -12.09 29.18 -21.56
CA GLU A 244 -12.67 30.48 -21.90
C GLU A 244 -13.83 30.87 -20.98
N ALA A 245 -14.70 29.92 -20.61
CA ALA A 245 -15.81 30.16 -19.68
C ALA A 245 -15.37 30.62 -18.29
N GLN A 246 -14.14 30.27 -17.88
CA GLN A 246 -13.53 30.67 -16.62
C GLN A 246 -12.52 31.83 -16.77
N ASP A 247 -12.45 32.47 -17.94
CA ASP A 247 -11.51 33.57 -18.27
C ASP A 247 -10.04 33.22 -18.01
N HIS A 248 -9.67 31.93 -18.12
CA HIS A 248 -8.28 31.51 -17.91
C HIS A 248 -7.38 31.90 -19.07
N SER A 249 -6.16 32.33 -18.78
CA SER A 249 -5.13 32.50 -19.78
C SER A 249 -4.38 31.20 -20.03
N LEU A 250 -4.39 30.71 -21.27
CA LEU A 250 -3.67 29.50 -21.68
C LEU A 250 -2.41 29.87 -22.44
N THR A 251 -1.27 29.35 -22.03
CA THR A 251 0.02 29.48 -22.70
C THR A 251 0.49 28.14 -23.21
N LEU A 252 0.89 28.04 -24.48
CA LEU A 252 1.44 26.82 -25.06
C LEU A 252 2.91 27.04 -25.38
N ARG A 253 3.77 26.17 -24.86
CA ARG A 253 5.21 26.10 -25.16
C ARG A 253 5.50 24.74 -25.79
N LEU A 254 5.38 24.72 -27.13
CA LEU A 254 5.61 23.52 -27.93
C LEU A 254 6.97 23.63 -28.63
N ALA A 255 7.61 22.48 -28.88
CA ALA A 255 8.82 22.44 -29.69
C ALA A 255 8.56 22.95 -31.11
N ASP A 256 9.53 23.65 -31.73
CA ASP A 256 9.41 24.17 -33.11
C ASP A 256 9.53 23.07 -34.16
N HIS A 257 9.98 21.89 -33.82
CA HIS A 257 10.15 20.72 -34.67
C HIS A 257 9.11 19.64 -34.36
N ARG A 258 8.94 18.71 -35.30
CA ARG A 258 8.06 17.56 -35.14
C ARG A 258 8.51 16.66 -34.00
N THR A 259 7.59 16.32 -33.07
CA THR A 259 7.82 15.48 -31.91
C THR A 259 7.17 14.11 -32.12
N GLU A 260 7.88 13.24 -32.88
CA GLU A 260 7.34 11.91 -33.22
C GLU A 260 7.36 10.97 -32.02
N LEU A 261 6.17 10.51 -31.61
CA LEU A 261 5.95 9.58 -30.52
C LEU A 261 5.27 8.30 -31.06
N VAL A 262 5.64 7.14 -30.52
CA VAL A 262 4.99 5.87 -30.82
C VAL A 262 4.05 5.47 -29.67
N GLY A 263 2.75 5.48 -29.92
CA GLY A 263 1.74 5.24 -28.90
C GLY A 263 0.32 5.27 -29.44
N ASP A 264 -0.68 5.29 -28.58
CA ASP A 264 -2.08 5.51 -28.92
C ASP A 264 -2.40 7.00 -28.78
N GLN A 265 -2.46 7.70 -29.93
CA GLN A 265 -2.72 9.15 -29.98
C GLN A 265 -4.01 9.53 -29.26
N VAL A 266 -5.09 8.75 -29.41
CA VAL A 266 -6.39 9.05 -28.81
C VAL A 266 -6.31 9.00 -27.29
N ARG A 267 -5.63 7.98 -26.74
CA ARG A 267 -5.46 7.82 -25.31
C ARG A 267 -4.53 8.87 -24.71
N ILE A 268 -3.47 9.25 -25.41
CA ILE A 268 -2.58 10.34 -24.96
C ILE A 268 -3.29 11.70 -25.01
N THR A 269 -4.07 11.96 -26.05
CA THR A 269 -4.94 13.15 -26.11
C THR A 269 -5.93 13.19 -24.93
N GLN A 270 -6.55 12.06 -24.60
CA GLN A 270 -7.45 11.91 -23.46
C GLN A 270 -6.72 12.21 -22.11
N CYS A 271 -5.49 11.72 -21.95
CA CYS A 271 -4.68 12.01 -20.76
C CYS A 271 -4.43 13.51 -20.60
N ILE A 272 -4.00 14.17 -21.67
CA ILE A 272 -3.69 15.62 -21.65
C ILE A 272 -4.97 16.43 -21.43
N ALA A 273 -6.08 16.06 -22.06
CA ALA A 273 -7.37 16.71 -21.86
C ALA A 273 -7.88 16.58 -20.41
N ASN A 274 -7.67 15.43 -19.77
CA ASN A 274 -7.98 15.23 -18.36
C ASN A 274 -7.15 16.15 -17.46
N LEU A 275 -5.86 16.30 -17.71
CA LEU A 275 -5.01 17.21 -16.95
C LEU A 275 -5.45 18.67 -17.14
N LEU A 276 -5.71 19.10 -18.36
CA LEU A 276 -6.21 20.45 -18.68
C LEU A 276 -7.56 20.74 -18.03
N THR A 277 -8.48 19.77 -18.05
CA THR A 277 -9.79 19.89 -17.42
C THR A 277 -9.64 20.07 -15.91
N ASN A 278 -8.74 19.31 -15.28
CA ASN A 278 -8.45 19.46 -13.85
C ASN A 278 -7.84 20.83 -13.55
N SER A 279 -6.86 21.28 -14.33
CA SER A 279 -6.28 22.62 -14.17
C SER A 279 -7.34 23.73 -14.33
N ALA A 280 -8.21 23.64 -15.32
CA ALA A 280 -9.30 24.61 -15.48
C ALA A 280 -10.32 24.60 -14.34
N LYS A 281 -10.56 23.42 -13.74
CA LYS A 281 -11.50 23.25 -12.66
C LYS A 281 -10.97 23.76 -11.30
N TYR A 282 -9.69 23.52 -11.03
CA TYR A 282 -9.08 23.83 -9.73
C TYR A 282 -8.28 25.15 -9.73
N THR A 283 -8.31 25.89 -10.81
CA THR A 283 -7.76 27.23 -10.88
C THR A 283 -8.89 28.26 -10.69
N PRO A 284 -8.74 29.24 -9.80
CA PRO A 284 -9.72 30.34 -9.68
C PRO A 284 -9.88 31.10 -11.00
N GLN A 285 -11.09 31.64 -11.24
CA GLN A 285 -11.42 32.41 -12.43
C GLN A 285 -10.35 33.46 -12.75
N GLY A 286 -9.98 33.59 -14.04
CA GLY A 286 -8.94 34.50 -14.50
C GLY A 286 -7.52 33.99 -14.25
N GLY A 287 -7.36 32.73 -13.83
CA GLY A 287 -6.05 32.13 -13.56
C GLY A 287 -5.25 31.80 -14.81
N ARG A 288 -4.09 31.18 -14.61
CA ARG A 288 -3.14 30.86 -15.69
C ARG A 288 -2.91 29.36 -15.76
N ILE A 289 -2.95 28.84 -17.00
CA ILE A 289 -2.65 27.45 -17.31
C ILE A 289 -1.55 27.46 -18.38
N GLU A 290 -0.51 26.67 -18.19
CA GLU A 290 0.59 26.52 -19.15
C GLU A 290 0.74 25.05 -19.54
N VAL A 291 0.83 24.78 -20.85
CA VAL A 291 1.21 23.46 -21.37
C VAL A 291 2.59 23.58 -21.99
N ARG A 292 3.50 22.71 -21.55
CA ARG A 292 4.87 22.66 -22.07
C ARG A 292 5.19 21.27 -22.58
N VAL A 293 5.81 21.21 -23.76
CA VAL A 293 6.36 19.97 -24.31
C VAL A 293 7.87 20.11 -24.40
N GLU A 294 8.58 19.25 -23.70
CA GLU A 294 10.04 19.23 -23.65
C GLU A 294 10.56 17.88 -24.16
N GLU A 295 11.67 17.93 -24.88
CA GLU A 295 12.34 16.74 -25.39
C GLU A 295 13.56 16.43 -24.54
N GLY A 296 13.56 15.23 -23.91
CA GLY A 296 14.68 14.68 -23.16
C GLY A 296 15.48 13.65 -23.96
N PRO A 297 16.58 13.13 -23.38
CA PRO A 297 17.41 12.08 -24.00
C PRO A 297 16.68 10.73 -24.02
N GLY A 298 15.75 10.51 -24.94
CA GLY A 298 14.99 9.27 -25.09
C GLY A 298 13.54 9.33 -24.60
N THR A 299 13.09 10.44 -24.05
CA THR A 299 11.72 10.66 -23.59
C THR A 299 11.17 11.99 -24.08
N PHE A 300 9.85 12.11 -24.13
CA PHE A 300 9.12 13.38 -24.19
C PHE A 300 8.44 13.64 -22.85
N GLN A 301 8.44 14.90 -22.43
CA GLN A 301 7.72 15.34 -21.26
C GLN A 301 6.64 16.35 -21.66
N VAL A 302 5.40 16.08 -21.20
CA VAL A 302 4.28 17.02 -21.33
C VAL A 302 3.91 17.48 -19.93
N THR A 303 4.13 18.76 -19.64
CA THR A 303 3.79 19.38 -18.37
C THR A 303 2.58 20.28 -18.54
N VAL A 304 1.55 20.06 -17.70
CA VAL A 304 0.40 20.95 -17.54
C VAL A 304 0.53 21.60 -16.16
N ALA A 305 0.77 22.91 -16.15
CA ALA A 305 0.96 23.69 -14.93
C ALA A 305 -0.15 24.72 -14.77
N ASP A 306 -0.60 24.92 -13.54
CA ASP A 306 -1.61 25.91 -13.16
C ASP A 306 -1.16 26.74 -11.95
N ASN A 307 -1.81 27.87 -11.71
CA ASN A 307 -1.64 28.68 -10.51
C ASN A 307 -2.85 28.58 -9.56
N GLY A 308 -3.46 27.40 -9.51
CA GLY A 308 -4.68 27.11 -8.76
C GLY A 308 -4.45 26.79 -7.27
N LEU A 309 -5.37 25.99 -6.72
CA LEU A 309 -5.44 25.66 -5.29
C LEU A 309 -4.21 24.90 -4.75
N GLY A 310 -3.41 24.30 -5.64
CA GLY A 310 -2.24 23.52 -5.22
C GLY A 310 -2.58 22.27 -4.44
N LEU A 311 -1.56 21.57 -3.92
CA LEU A 311 -1.70 20.28 -3.25
C LEU A 311 -0.85 20.23 -1.98
N THR A 312 -1.36 19.58 -0.94
CA THR A 312 -0.52 19.17 0.20
C THR A 312 0.36 17.98 -0.17
N PRO A 313 1.45 17.70 0.57
CA PRO A 313 2.29 16.51 0.31
C PRO A 313 1.50 15.20 0.37
N GLU A 314 0.56 15.08 1.32
CA GLU A 314 -0.31 13.93 1.49
C GLU A 314 -1.26 13.74 0.28
N ALA A 315 -1.87 14.84 -0.18
CA ALA A 315 -2.71 14.85 -1.37
C ALA A 315 -1.93 14.47 -2.62
N SER A 316 -0.70 14.98 -2.79
CA SER A 316 0.17 14.66 -3.93
C SER A 316 0.52 13.16 -3.99
N ALA A 317 0.67 12.50 -2.85
CA ALA A 317 0.91 11.06 -2.78
C ALA A 317 -0.35 10.20 -3.05
N ALA A 318 -1.54 10.74 -2.81
CA ALA A 318 -2.80 10.02 -2.91
C ALA A 318 -3.57 10.26 -4.23
N ILE A 319 -3.34 11.40 -4.88
CA ILE A 319 -4.16 11.92 -6.01
C ILE A 319 -4.27 10.97 -7.23
N PHE A 320 -3.33 10.02 -7.38
CA PHE A 320 -3.34 9.02 -8.44
C PHE A 320 -4.02 7.70 -8.04
N ARG A 321 -4.56 7.60 -6.82
CA ARG A 321 -5.32 6.42 -6.40
C ARG A 321 -6.74 6.51 -6.97
N MET A 322 -7.29 5.36 -7.38
CA MET A 322 -8.69 5.31 -7.81
C MET A 322 -9.62 5.71 -6.68
N PHE A 323 -10.65 6.50 -7.04
CA PHE A 323 -11.71 6.93 -6.12
C PHE A 323 -11.26 7.89 -5.01
N GLU A 324 -10.05 8.42 -5.10
CA GLU A 324 -9.55 9.41 -4.15
C GLU A 324 -10.00 10.81 -4.57
N GLN A 325 -10.53 11.57 -3.62
CA GLN A 325 -10.91 12.98 -3.78
C GLN A 325 -10.31 13.78 -2.62
N ILE A 326 -9.83 14.98 -2.90
CA ILE A 326 -9.29 15.86 -1.86
C ILE A 326 -10.46 16.61 -1.25
N GLU A 327 -10.78 16.35 0.03
CA GLU A 327 -11.92 16.93 0.74
C GLU A 327 -11.92 18.46 0.73
N ASP A 328 -10.78 19.10 0.88
CA ASP A 328 -10.65 20.56 0.84
C ASP A 328 -11.03 21.19 -0.51
N HIS A 329 -10.98 20.43 -1.60
CA HIS A 329 -11.33 20.88 -2.94
C HIS A 329 -12.81 20.64 -3.28
N LEU A 330 -13.54 19.81 -2.51
CA LEU A 330 -14.96 19.53 -2.73
C LEU A 330 -15.87 20.76 -2.55
N GLN A 331 -15.47 21.71 -1.69
CA GLN A 331 -16.25 22.93 -1.45
C GLN A 331 -16.19 23.93 -2.62
N HIS A 332 -15.21 23.82 -3.51
CA HIS A 332 -14.93 24.79 -4.57
C HIS A 332 -15.21 24.25 -5.98
N SER A 333 -15.58 22.96 -6.12
CA SER A 333 -15.76 22.36 -7.43
C SER A 333 -16.94 21.40 -7.51
N HIS A 334 -17.73 21.50 -8.57
CA HIS A 334 -18.75 20.51 -8.89
C HIS A 334 -18.07 19.18 -9.20
N GLY A 335 -18.31 18.18 -8.36
CA GLY A 335 -17.90 16.78 -8.32
C GLY A 335 -17.07 16.18 -9.47
N GLY A 336 -16.59 15.00 -9.24
CA GLY A 336 -15.98 14.12 -10.22
C GLY A 336 -15.80 12.75 -9.57
N LEU A 337 -15.66 11.68 -10.35
CA LEU A 337 -15.61 10.31 -9.83
C LEU A 337 -14.27 9.94 -9.15
N GLY A 338 -13.25 10.81 -9.14
CA GLY A 338 -11.91 10.48 -8.65
C GLY A 338 -11.20 9.41 -9.51
N ILE A 339 -11.61 9.27 -10.77
CA ILE A 339 -11.06 8.27 -11.71
C ILE A 339 -10.04 8.91 -12.65
N GLY A 340 -10.22 10.17 -13.05
CA GLY A 340 -9.48 10.78 -14.14
C GLY A 340 -7.95 10.69 -14.03
N LEU A 341 -7.36 11.07 -12.88
CA LEU A 341 -5.91 11.01 -12.69
C LEU A 341 -5.38 9.58 -12.54
N ALA A 342 -6.15 8.67 -11.94
CA ALA A 342 -5.80 7.26 -11.87
C ALA A 342 -5.81 6.63 -13.28
N LEU A 343 -6.78 7.00 -14.12
CA LEU A 343 -6.85 6.61 -15.54
C LEU A 343 -5.65 7.12 -16.31
N VAL A 344 -5.29 8.41 -16.15
CA VAL A 344 -4.09 9.00 -16.78
C VAL A 344 -2.85 8.22 -16.40
N LYS A 345 -2.65 7.95 -15.10
CA LYS A 345 -1.49 7.19 -14.63
C LYS A 345 -1.39 5.83 -15.33
N GLN A 346 -2.46 5.07 -15.34
CA GLN A 346 -2.45 3.73 -15.92
C GLN A 346 -2.29 3.73 -17.45
N LEU A 347 -2.92 4.66 -18.15
CA LEU A 347 -2.72 4.80 -19.59
C LEU A 347 -1.27 5.15 -19.93
N ILE A 348 -0.65 6.04 -19.19
CA ILE A 348 0.76 6.41 -19.39
C ILE A 348 1.69 5.25 -19.04
N GLU A 349 1.43 4.52 -17.95
CA GLU A 349 2.18 3.30 -17.58
C GLU A 349 2.06 2.21 -18.66
N LEU A 350 0.89 2.02 -19.28
CA LEU A 350 0.72 1.12 -20.43
C LEU A 350 1.53 1.54 -21.67
N HIS A 351 1.84 2.82 -21.83
CA HIS A 351 2.76 3.34 -22.84
C HIS A 351 4.24 3.24 -22.43
N GLY A 352 4.55 2.66 -21.25
CA GLY A 352 5.91 2.57 -20.71
C GLY A 352 6.43 3.88 -20.13
N GLY A 353 5.55 4.85 -19.89
CA GLY A 353 5.85 6.15 -19.31
C GLY A 353 5.53 6.25 -17.83
N SER A 354 5.60 7.48 -17.31
CA SER A 354 5.24 7.81 -15.92
C SER A 354 4.52 9.13 -15.82
N ILE A 355 3.78 9.34 -14.73
CA ILE A 355 3.19 10.64 -14.37
C ILE A 355 3.68 11.06 -13.00
N SER A 356 3.98 12.33 -12.85
CA SER A 356 4.33 12.95 -11.58
C SER A 356 3.57 14.26 -11.36
N VAL A 357 3.52 14.72 -10.12
CA VAL A 357 2.96 16.02 -9.75
C VAL A 357 3.91 16.74 -8.83
N THR A 358 4.04 18.04 -9.03
CA THR A 358 4.76 18.95 -8.12
C THR A 358 3.84 20.10 -7.71
N SER A 359 3.86 20.48 -6.45
CA SER A 359 3.18 21.65 -5.92
C SER A 359 3.98 22.20 -4.74
N GLU A 360 4.07 23.51 -4.64
CA GLU A 360 4.72 24.20 -3.52
C GLU A 360 3.80 24.31 -2.28
N GLY A 361 2.61 23.74 -2.36
CA GLY A 361 1.63 23.73 -1.28
C GLY A 361 0.29 24.40 -1.66
N PRO A 362 -0.63 24.51 -0.71
CA PRO A 362 -1.94 25.12 -0.93
C PRO A 362 -1.86 26.54 -1.48
N ASN A 363 -2.69 26.85 -2.48
CA ASN A 363 -2.76 28.13 -3.22
C ASN A 363 -1.45 28.54 -3.94
N ARG A 364 -0.61 27.55 -4.27
CA ARG A 364 0.62 27.74 -5.03
C ARG A 364 0.59 27.14 -6.43
N GLY A 365 -0.58 26.57 -6.82
CA GLY A 365 -0.75 25.86 -8.06
C GLY A 365 -0.12 24.46 -8.04
N SER A 366 -0.25 23.79 -9.16
CA SER A 366 0.30 22.45 -9.38
C SER A 366 0.85 22.30 -10.80
N ALA A 367 1.79 21.36 -10.97
CA ALA A 367 2.33 20.99 -12.26
C ALA A 367 2.33 19.46 -12.40
N PHE A 368 1.55 18.96 -13.33
CA PHE A 368 1.48 17.55 -13.70
C PHE A 368 2.36 17.29 -14.90
N THR A 369 3.29 16.33 -14.78
CA THR A 369 4.22 15.98 -15.86
C THR A 369 4.02 14.54 -16.28
N LEU A 370 3.71 14.35 -17.57
CA LEU A 370 3.69 13.05 -18.26
C LEU A 370 5.07 12.83 -18.88
N GLU A 371 5.73 11.75 -18.57
CA GLU A 371 6.97 11.35 -19.21
C GLU A 371 6.74 10.09 -20.03
N MET A 372 7.05 10.13 -21.33
CA MET A 372 6.79 9.05 -22.28
C MET A 372 8.05 8.71 -23.06
N PRO A 373 8.41 7.42 -23.24
CA PRO A 373 9.53 7.03 -24.07
C PRO A 373 9.24 7.33 -25.54
N LYS A 374 10.23 7.82 -26.28
CA LYS A 374 10.12 8.11 -27.72
C LYS A 374 9.77 6.87 -28.55
N VAL A 375 10.21 5.70 -28.09
CA VAL A 375 9.93 4.40 -28.70
C VAL A 375 9.13 3.56 -27.70
N ALA A 376 7.94 3.13 -28.09
CA ALA A 376 7.13 2.26 -27.23
C ALA A 376 7.91 0.98 -26.86
N LEU A 377 7.99 0.66 -25.58
CA LEU A 377 8.44 -0.64 -25.14
C LEU A 377 7.47 -1.69 -25.71
N ARG A 378 7.98 -2.67 -26.46
CA ARG A 378 7.18 -3.83 -26.88
C ARG A 378 6.54 -4.40 -25.61
N SER A 379 5.21 -4.40 -25.56
CA SER A 379 4.47 -5.06 -24.50
C SER A 379 5.04 -6.47 -24.32
N ALA A 380 5.59 -6.76 -23.17
CA ALA A 380 5.90 -8.14 -22.79
C ALA A 380 4.56 -8.89 -22.84
N SER A 381 4.47 -9.87 -23.72
CA SER A 381 3.33 -10.79 -23.80
C SER A 381 3.06 -11.33 -22.40
N PRO A 382 1.79 -11.48 -21.97
CA PRO A 382 1.48 -12.09 -20.70
C PRO A 382 2.06 -13.51 -20.70
N VAL A 383 2.97 -13.76 -19.75
CA VAL A 383 3.43 -15.13 -19.46
C VAL A 383 2.24 -15.86 -18.87
N HIS A 384 1.61 -16.69 -19.69
CA HIS A 384 0.70 -17.71 -19.21
C HIS A 384 1.52 -18.73 -18.41
N SER A 385 1.31 -18.78 -17.10
CA SER A 385 1.68 -19.90 -16.23
C SER A 385 0.52 -20.21 -15.31
#